data_1662fba3f706734aa11482925aa0debf
#
_entry.id   1662fba3f706734aa11482925aa0debf
#
_cell.length_a   1.000
_cell.length_b   1.000
_cell.length_c   1.000
_cell.angle_alpha   90.00
_cell.angle_beta   90.00
_cell.angle_gamma   90.00
#
_symmetry.space_group_name_H-M   'P 1'
#
loop_
_entity.id
_entity.type
_entity.pdbx_description
1 polymer ?
#
loop_
_entity_poly.entity_id
_entity_poly.type
_entity_poly.pdbx_seq_one_letter_code
_entity_poly.pdbx_strand_id
1 'polypeptide(L)'
;MWANKKAWALALVVGLPLQSMAEESKKIQDNSFLLEEAYNQEAGIVQHIQSFVYMKKSKDWVYTFTQEWPVPDETHQFSYSIPVMHVTDPSNASGVGDIALNYRYQAILKDNIALAPRISVILPTGDYKKGRGTGAAGLQVNIPLSVELSEKIVTHWNLGTTYTPQSKEPGGAKADTTGSNYGASIIYLSTENLNLMLEAAGTSSEMVQADGSKRREKTFFINPGIRFARNYTSGLQIVPGISIPIGVGPSVGKYGIFFYLSFEHPYK
;
A
#
# COMPACT_ATOMS: atom_id res chain seq x y z
N MET A 1 24.18 36.68 34.97
CA MET A 1 24.59 37.14 33.62
C MET A 1 23.79 36.32 32.59
N TRP A 2 22.90 36.98 31.87
CA TRP A 2 21.93 36.44 30.97
C TRP A 2 22.55 36.13 29.60
N ALA A 3 22.20 35.01 28.99
CA ALA A 3 22.37 34.81 27.56
C ALA A 3 21.11 34.15 26.95
N ASN A 4 20.35 34.98 26.26
CA ASN A 4 19.22 34.64 25.39
C ASN A 4 19.65 33.71 24.25
N LYS A 5 18.98 32.59 24.10
CA LYS A 5 18.99 31.83 22.83
C LYS A 5 17.70 32.06 22.10
N LYS A 6 17.78 32.85 21.03
CA LYS A 6 16.69 33.07 20.07
C LYS A 6 16.48 31.80 19.21
N ALA A 7 15.27 31.27 19.25
CA ALA A 7 14.80 30.26 18.32
C ALA A 7 14.57 30.90 16.95
N TRP A 8 15.19 30.39 15.91
CA TRP A 8 14.91 30.74 14.51
C TRP A 8 13.90 29.75 13.96
N ALA A 9 12.66 30.21 13.80
CA ALA A 9 11.66 29.50 13.00
C ALA A 9 11.93 29.81 11.54
N LEU A 10 12.37 28.80 10.77
CA LEU A 10 12.53 28.91 9.34
C LEU A 10 11.18 28.63 8.68
N ALA A 11 10.43 29.67 8.35
CA ALA A 11 9.25 29.59 7.51
C ALA A 11 9.72 29.56 6.04
N LEU A 12 9.72 28.38 5.43
CA LEU A 12 9.98 28.24 4.00
C LEU A 12 8.66 28.50 3.26
N VAL A 13 8.40 29.77 2.90
CA VAL A 13 7.33 30.14 1.98
C VAL A 13 7.88 29.96 0.56
N VAL A 14 7.59 28.82 -0.07
CA VAL A 14 7.83 28.63 -1.49
C VAL A 14 6.64 29.25 -2.24
N GLY A 15 6.78 30.49 -2.64
CA GLY A 15 5.90 31.15 -3.59
C GLY A 15 6.17 30.61 -5.00
N LEU A 16 5.28 29.75 -5.51
CA LEU A 16 5.28 29.37 -6.91
C LEU A 16 4.17 30.14 -7.64
N PRO A 17 4.44 30.64 -8.87
CA PRO A 17 3.42 31.37 -9.62
C PRO A 17 2.30 30.43 -10.04
N LEU A 18 1.07 30.77 -9.67
CA LEU A 18 -0.16 30.18 -10.16
C LEU A 18 -0.32 30.56 -11.65
N GLN A 19 0.09 29.69 -12.55
CA GLN A 19 -0.39 29.75 -13.92
C GLN A 19 -1.63 28.85 -14.02
N SER A 20 -2.78 29.47 -14.02
CA SER A 20 -4.07 28.88 -14.31
C SER A 20 -4.14 28.61 -15.82
N MET A 21 -4.04 27.35 -16.19
CA MET A 21 -4.70 26.82 -17.39
C MET A 21 -5.63 25.73 -16.89
N ALA A 22 -6.94 25.98 -17.04
CA ALA A 22 -7.97 25.02 -16.68
C ALA A 22 -7.97 23.88 -17.72
N GLU A 23 -7.14 22.88 -17.48
CA GLU A 23 -7.34 21.52 -17.96
C GLU A 23 -8.23 20.84 -16.90
N GLU A 24 -9.28 20.12 -17.30
CA GLU A 24 -10.11 19.36 -16.36
C GLU A 24 -9.18 18.53 -15.52
N SER A 25 -9.04 18.88 -14.23
CA SER A 25 -8.11 18.19 -13.35
C SER A 25 -8.66 16.79 -13.09
N LYS A 26 -7.91 15.81 -13.51
CA LYS A 26 -8.19 14.41 -13.28
C LYS A 26 -8.25 14.16 -11.76
N LYS A 27 -9.35 13.59 -11.28
CA LYS A 27 -9.44 13.13 -9.88
C LYS A 27 -8.25 12.23 -9.58
N ILE A 28 -7.75 12.26 -8.35
CA ILE A 28 -6.69 11.34 -7.91
C ILE A 28 -7.32 9.94 -7.83
N GLN A 29 -7.08 9.12 -8.84
CA GLN A 29 -7.37 7.70 -8.85
C GLN A 29 -6.06 6.99 -8.51
N ASP A 30 -5.94 6.51 -7.29
CA ASP A 30 -4.72 5.91 -6.78
C ASP A 30 -5.05 5.07 -5.55
N ASN A 31 -4.23 4.08 -5.26
CA ASN A 31 -4.39 3.22 -4.09
C ASN A 31 -4.59 4.06 -2.83
N SER A 32 -5.41 3.57 -1.91
CA SER A 32 -5.36 4.01 -0.53
C SER A 32 -3.99 3.60 0.08
N PHE A 33 -3.67 4.00 1.30
CA PHE A 33 -2.37 3.66 1.90
C PHE A 33 -2.23 2.16 2.20
N LEU A 34 -3.30 1.54 2.73
CA LEU A 34 -3.34 0.13 3.13
C LEU A 34 -4.19 -0.74 2.22
N LEU A 35 -4.99 -0.15 1.35
CA LEU A 35 -5.96 -0.84 0.50
C LEU A 35 -5.73 -0.48 -0.96
N GLU A 36 -6.01 -1.45 -1.83
CA GLU A 36 -5.98 -1.25 -3.28
C GLU A 36 -7.27 -0.62 -3.77
N GLU A 37 -7.16 0.25 -4.74
CA GLU A 37 -8.27 0.69 -5.58
C GLU A 37 -8.63 -0.36 -6.64
N ALA A 38 -9.77 -0.21 -7.30
CA ALA A 38 -10.23 -1.11 -8.34
C ALA A 38 -10.16 -0.50 -9.75
N TYR A 39 -9.28 0.47 -9.97
CA TYR A 39 -9.05 1.07 -11.29
C TYR A 39 -7.72 0.57 -11.84
N ASN A 40 -7.74 0.00 -13.06
CA ASN A 40 -6.50 -0.32 -13.78
C ASN A 40 -5.89 0.96 -14.35
N GLN A 41 -4.59 0.91 -14.63
CA GLN A 41 -3.89 2.00 -15.30
C GLN A 41 -4.43 2.24 -16.70
N GLU A 42 -4.48 3.50 -17.12
CA GLU A 42 -4.88 3.90 -18.47
C GLU A 42 -3.87 3.46 -19.53
N ALA A 43 -4.35 3.29 -20.76
CA ALA A 43 -3.51 2.91 -21.89
C ALA A 43 -2.32 3.88 -22.05
N GLY A 44 -1.12 3.33 -22.14
CA GLY A 44 0.10 4.11 -22.34
C GLY A 44 0.62 4.82 -21.09
N ILE A 45 0.04 4.59 -19.91
CA ILE A 45 0.49 5.12 -18.62
C ILE A 45 1.19 4.02 -17.82
N VAL A 46 2.29 4.34 -17.20
CA VAL A 46 2.96 3.50 -16.18
C VAL A 46 2.90 4.21 -14.84
N GLN A 47 2.63 3.45 -13.80
CA GLN A 47 2.65 3.95 -12.42
C GLN A 47 3.79 3.31 -11.63
N HIS A 48 4.49 4.13 -10.86
CA HIS A 48 5.52 3.73 -9.90
C HIS A 48 5.05 4.13 -8.51
N ILE A 49 4.80 3.15 -7.65
CA ILE A 49 4.33 3.36 -6.28
C ILE A 49 5.45 3.05 -5.32
N GLN A 50 5.69 3.94 -4.38
CA GLN A 50 6.60 3.77 -3.28
C GLN A 50 5.84 3.96 -1.98
N SER A 51 5.97 3.02 -1.07
CA SER A 51 5.42 3.13 0.26
C SER A 51 6.48 2.82 1.31
N PHE A 52 6.40 3.49 2.44
CA PHE A 52 7.27 3.23 3.58
C PHE A 52 6.44 3.29 4.85
N VAL A 53 6.44 2.20 5.62
CA VAL A 53 5.81 2.14 6.94
C VAL A 53 6.86 1.86 8.01
N TYR A 54 6.80 2.63 9.10
CA TYR A 54 7.60 2.40 10.29
C TYR A 54 6.69 2.21 11.50
N MET A 55 6.85 1.08 12.22
CA MET A 55 6.09 0.75 13.41
C MET A 55 6.89 1.07 14.68
N LYS A 56 6.43 2.03 15.46
CA LYS A 56 7.21 2.58 16.58
C LYS A 56 7.51 1.57 17.67
N LYS A 57 6.58 0.66 17.97
CA LYS A 57 6.75 -0.31 19.08
C LYS A 57 7.75 -1.40 18.75
N SER A 58 7.64 -2.02 17.57
CA SER A 58 8.56 -3.08 17.12
C SER A 58 9.85 -2.55 16.51
N LYS A 59 9.86 -1.29 16.07
CA LYS A 59 10.92 -0.67 15.27
C LYS A 59 11.11 -1.29 13.88
N ASP A 60 10.17 -2.15 13.47
CA ASP A 60 10.16 -2.71 12.13
C ASP A 60 9.76 -1.64 11.12
N TRP A 61 10.31 -1.75 9.93
CA TRP A 61 9.89 -0.94 8.80
C TRP A 61 9.84 -1.77 7.52
N VAL A 62 8.98 -1.35 6.61
CA VAL A 62 8.88 -1.91 5.27
C VAL A 62 8.82 -0.76 4.27
N TYR A 63 9.70 -0.78 3.29
CA TYR A 63 9.62 -0.02 2.07
C TYR A 63 9.17 -0.96 0.96
N THR A 64 8.17 -0.55 0.17
CA THR A 64 7.72 -1.33 -1.00
C THR A 64 7.79 -0.46 -2.23
N PHE A 65 8.42 -0.98 -3.28
CA PHE A 65 8.35 -0.45 -4.62
C PHE A 65 7.42 -1.33 -5.46
N THR A 66 6.42 -0.72 -6.09
CA THR A 66 5.50 -1.39 -7.03
C THR A 66 5.53 -0.62 -8.35
N GLN A 67 5.52 -1.36 -9.45
CA GLN A 67 5.36 -0.79 -10.77
C GLN A 67 4.22 -1.50 -11.48
N GLU A 68 3.34 -0.72 -12.13
CA GLU A 68 2.09 -1.18 -12.73
C GLU A 68 1.98 -0.72 -14.18
N TRP A 69 1.50 -1.62 -15.05
CA TRP A 69 1.26 -1.34 -16.48
C TRP A 69 -0.06 -1.93 -16.94
N PRO A 70 -0.81 -1.24 -17.82
CA PRO A 70 -1.89 -1.84 -18.59
C PRO A 70 -1.29 -2.72 -19.69
N VAL A 71 -1.54 -4.03 -19.66
CA VAL A 71 -0.99 -4.99 -20.65
C VAL A 71 -1.96 -6.16 -20.83
N PRO A 72 -2.48 -6.42 -22.03
CA PRO A 72 -2.21 -5.72 -23.32
C PRO A 72 -2.98 -4.40 -23.45
N ASP A 73 -3.99 -4.14 -22.63
CA ASP A 73 -4.86 -2.97 -22.64
C ASP A 73 -5.32 -2.63 -21.20
N GLU A 74 -6.19 -1.63 -21.04
CA GLU A 74 -6.70 -1.14 -19.76
C GLU A 74 -7.54 -2.17 -18.98
N THR A 75 -8.05 -3.20 -19.65
CA THR A 75 -8.81 -4.29 -19.01
C THR A 75 -7.89 -5.17 -18.17
N HIS A 76 -6.61 -5.19 -18.51
CA HIS A 76 -5.60 -6.05 -17.94
C HIS A 76 -4.44 -5.22 -17.36
N GLN A 77 -4.05 -5.50 -16.14
CA GLN A 77 -2.89 -4.86 -15.51
C GLN A 77 -1.92 -5.90 -14.99
N PHE A 78 -0.68 -5.74 -15.36
CA PHE A 78 0.43 -6.46 -14.75
C PHE A 78 1.17 -5.53 -13.79
N SER A 79 1.62 -6.06 -12.65
CA SER A 79 2.51 -5.33 -11.75
C SER A 79 3.45 -6.26 -11.02
N TYR A 80 4.52 -5.70 -10.46
CA TYR A 80 5.33 -6.39 -9.46
C TYR A 80 5.55 -5.51 -8.25
N SER A 81 5.72 -6.14 -7.09
CA SER A 81 6.01 -5.44 -5.83
C SER A 81 7.25 -6.04 -5.19
N ILE A 82 8.21 -5.17 -4.86
CA ILE A 82 9.49 -5.53 -4.23
C ILE A 82 9.54 -4.88 -2.85
N PRO A 83 9.35 -5.66 -1.76
CA PRO A 83 9.51 -5.14 -0.42
C PRO A 83 10.99 -5.21 0.02
N VAL A 84 11.46 -4.14 0.65
CA VAL A 84 12.69 -4.11 1.45
C VAL A 84 12.31 -3.80 2.88
N MET A 85 12.71 -4.63 3.81
CA MET A 85 12.23 -4.53 5.19
C MET A 85 13.34 -4.68 6.21
N HIS A 86 13.09 -4.11 7.38
CA HIS A 86 13.84 -4.39 8.60
C HIS A 86 12.93 -5.13 9.57
N VAL A 87 13.41 -6.26 10.06
CA VAL A 87 12.73 -7.10 11.04
C VAL A 87 13.58 -7.14 12.30
N THR A 88 13.05 -6.60 13.38
CA THR A 88 13.76 -6.52 14.67
C THR A 88 13.89 -7.90 15.30
N ASP A 89 12.81 -8.67 15.29
CA ASP A 89 12.76 -10.05 15.80
C ASP A 89 12.32 -10.98 14.66
N PRO A 90 13.05 -12.06 14.36
CA PRO A 90 14.10 -12.71 15.14
C PRO A 90 15.55 -12.24 14.84
N SER A 91 15.79 -11.39 13.86
CA SER A 91 17.14 -11.26 13.30
C SER A 91 17.81 -9.89 13.47
N ASN A 92 17.04 -8.85 13.79
CA ASN A 92 17.48 -7.45 13.76
C ASN A 92 18.25 -7.12 12.46
N ALA A 93 17.66 -7.46 11.31
CA ALA A 93 18.28 -7.38 10.00
C ALA A 93 17.38 -6.77 8.94
N SER A 94 18.00 -6.04 8.01
CA SER A 94 17.36 -5.52 6.82
C SER A 94 17.64 -6.38 5.59
N GLY A 95 16.75 -6.29 4.59
CA GLY A 95 16.93 -6.91 3.28
C GLY A 95 15.63 -7.06 2.52
N VAL A 96 15.72 -7.64 1.33
CA VAL A 96 14.57 -7.90 0.46
C VAL A 96 13.65 -8.95 1.10
N GLY A 97 12.35 -8.75 0.97
CA GLY A 97 11.31 -9.71 1.33
C GLY A 97 10.86 -10.57 0.14
N ASP A 98 9.71 -11.22 0.27
CA ASP A 98 9.13 -11.98 -0.82
C ASP A 98 8.53 -11.06 -1.88
N ILE A 99 8.96 -11.22 -3.14
CA ILE A 99 8.50 -10.42 -4.29
C ILE A 99 7.16 -10.97 -4.76
N ALA A 100 6.21 -10.08 -5.07
CA ALA A 100 4.94 -10.44 -5.67
C ALA A 100 4.89 -10.06 -7.15
N LEU A 101 4.41 -10.98 -7.98
CA LEU A 101 4.01 -10.73 -9.37
C LEU A 101 2.49 -10.76 -9.43
N ASN A 102 1.90 -9.69 -9.93
CA ASN A 102 0.47 -9.46 -9.84
C ASN A 102 -0.16 -9.36 -11.24
N TYR A 103 -1.34 -9.91 -11.36
CA TYR A 103 -2.22 -9.71 -12.50
C TYR A 103 -3.59 -9.27 -12.00
N ARG A 104 -4.11 -8.17 -12.53
CA ARG A 104 -5.42 -7.61 -12.19
C ARG A 104 -6.29 -7.51 -13.45
N TYR A 105 -7.54 -7.92 -13.34
CA TYR A 105 -8.52 -7.88 -14.41
C TYR A 105 -9.62 -6.89 -14.08
N GLN A 106 -9.87 -5.89 -14.93
CA GLN A 106 -10.95 -4.93 -14.77
C GLN A 106 -12.30 -5.61 -15.12
N ALA A 107 -12.91 -6.24 -14.12
CA ALA A 107 -14.15 -6.99 -14.31
C ALA A 107 -15.38 -6.08 -14.48
N ILE A 108 -15.39 -4.96 -13.76
CA ILE A 108 -16.43 -3.92 -13.84
C ILE A 108 -15.73 -2.56 -13.83
N LEU A 109 -16.08 -1.73 -14.79
CA LEU A 109 -15.79 -0.30 -14.79
C LEU A 109 -16.98 0.39 -15.42
N LYS A 110 -17.92 0.82 -14.59
CA LYS A 110 -19.18 1.38 -15.06
C LYS A 110 -19.73 2.40 -14.07
N ASP A 111 -20.12 3.57 -14.59
CA ASP A 111 -20.68 4.66 -13.80
C ASP A 111 -19.78 5.00 -12.58
N ASN A 112 -20.28 4.69 -11.39
CA ASN A 112 -19.60 4.96 -10.11
C ASN A 112 -19.03 3.71 -9.44
N ILE A 113 -18.92 2.58 -10.14
CA ILE A 113 -18.46 1.29 -9.58
C ILE A 113 -17.34 0.73 -10.45
N ALA A 114 -16.25 0.34 -9.78
CA ALA A 114 -15.16 -0.44 -10.36
C ALA A 114 -14.90 -1.70 -9.52
N LEU A 115 -14.66 -2.82 -10.18
CA LEU A 115 -14.28 -4.10 -9.58
C LEU A 115 -13.13 -4.69 -10.38
N ALA A 116 -12.01 -4.98 -9.73
CA ALA A 116 -10.82 -5.47 -10.41
C ALA A 116 -10.11 -6.59 -9.62
N PRO A 117 -10.61 -7.84 -9.64
CA PRO A 117 -9.95 -8.97 -9.00
C PRO A 117 -8.50 -9.09 -9.41
N ARG A 118 -7.62 -9.33 -8.42
CA ARG A 118 -6.17 -9.53 -8.59
C ARG A 118 -5.76 -10.90 -8.11
N ILE A 119 -4.90 -11.57 -8.88
CA ILE A 119 -4.17 -12.75 -8.48
C ILE A 119 -2.67 -12.43 -8.41
N SER A 120 -1.98 -12.97 -7.41
CA SER A 120 -0.54 -12.77 -7.23
C SER A 120 0.18 -14.07 -6.97
N VAL A 121 1.33 -14.21 -7.60
CA VAL A 121 2.32 -15.23 -7.25
C VAL A 121 3.36 -14.57 -6.35
N ILE A 122 3.53 -15.09 -5.15
CA ILE A 122 4.52 -14.61 -4.17
C ILE A 122 5.75 -15.51 -4.31
N LEU A 123 6.87 -14.91 -4.66
CA LEU A 123 8.14 -15.61 -4.87
C LEU A 123 8.93 -15.62 -3.55
N PRO A 124 9.53 -16.76 -3.14
CA PRO A 124 10.25 -16.88 -1.87
C PRO A 124 11.66 -16.28 -1.96
N THR A 125 11.75 -15.01 -2.28
CA THR A 125 13.01 -14.25 -2.43
C THR A 125 13.54 -13.73 -1.11
N GLY A 126 12.68 -13.60 -0.11
CA GLY A 126 13.05 -13.18 1.24
C GLY A 126 13.77 -14.27 2.02
N ASP A 127 14.65 -13.86 2.92
CA ASP A 127 15.35 -14.77 3.83
C ASP A 127 14.43 -15.15 5.01
N TYR A 128 13.77 -16.31 4.92
CA TYR A 128 12.86 -16.79 5.96
C TYR A 128 13.58 -17.01 7.32
N LYS A 129 14.88 -17.36 7.30
CA LYS A 129 15.67 -17.52 8.53
C LYS A 129 15.83 -16.22 9.30
N LYS A 130 15.68 -15.10 8.59
CA LYS A 130 15.71 -13.75 9.16
C LYS A 130 14.33 -13.10 9.28
N GLY A 131 13.24 -13.87 9.11
CA GLY A 131 11.88 -13.38 9.22
C GLY A 131 11.43 -12.46 8.08
N ARG A 132 12.12 -12.48 6.92
CA ARG A 132 11.82 -11.59 5.77
C ARG A 132 11.11 -12.29 4.62
N GLY A 133 10.59 -13.46 4.83
CA GLY A 133 9.83 -14.22 3.83
C GLY A 133 9.34 -15.53 4.39
N THR A 134 8.59 -16.24 3.57
CA THR A 134 7.96 -17.52 3.93
C THR A 134 8.81 -18.73 3.57
N GLY A 135 9.87 -18.53 2.76
CA GLY A 135 10.72 -19.63 2.24
C GLY A 135 9.98 -20.62 1.34
N ALA A 136 8.78 -20.28 0.89
CA ALA A 136 7.96 -21.07 -0.03
C ALA A 136 7.16 -20.13 -0.94
N ALA A 137 6.86 -20.57 -2.17
CA ALA A 137 6.01 -19.81 -3.07
C ALA A 137 4.57 -19.78 -2.55
N GLY A 138 3.92 -18.64 -2.67
CA GLY A 138 2.53 -18.43 -2.27
C GLY A 138 1.65 -17.96 -3.41
N LEU A 139 0.35 -18.11 -3.23
CA LEU A 139 -0.69 -17.58 -4.11
C LEU A 139 -1.61 -16.68 -3.30
N GLN A 140 -1.88 -15.48 -3.83
CA GLN A 140 -2.83 -14.55 -3.22
C GLN A 140 -3.91 -14.16 -4.23
N VAL A 141 -5.13 -14.05 -3.74
CA VAL A 141 -6.24 -13.41 -4.45
C VAL A 141 -6.70 -12.23 -3.62
N ASN A 142 -6.92 -11.07 -4.26
CA ASN A 142 -7.55 -9.91 -3.65
C ASN A 142 -8.67 -9.41 -4.56
N ILE A 143 -9.76 -8.93 -3.98
CA ILE A 143 -10.94 -8.43 -4.69
C ILE A 143 -11.14 -6.97 -4.27
N PRO A 144 -10.47 -6.02 -4.92
CA PRO A 144 -10.72 -4.60 -4.73
C PRO A 144 -12.02 -4.19 -5.43
N LEU A 145 -12.81 -3.41 -4.71
CA LEU A 145 -14.03 -2.74 -5.17
C LEU A 145 -13.90 -1.26 -4.84
N SER A 146 -14.11 -0.40 -5.83
CA SER A 146 -14.18 1.06 -5.66
C SER A 146 -15.59 1.54 -5.97
N VAL A 147 -16.12 2.42 -5.12
CA VAL A 147 -17.44 3.01 -5.29
C VAL A 147 -17.38 4.52 -5.06
N GLU A 148 -17.77 5.29 -6.06
CA GLU A 148 -17.98 6.73 -5.94
C GLU A 148 -19.39 6.97 -5.37
N LEU A 149 -19.47 7.30 -4.09
CA LEU A 149 -20.76 7.56 -3.41
C LEU A 149 -21.31 8.94 -3.78
N SER A 150 -20.45 9.88 -4.14
CA SER A 150 -20.79 11.22 -4.63
C SER A 150 -19.59 11.81 -5.35
N GLU A 151 -19.75 13.02 -5.93
CA GLU A 151 -18.64 13.78 -6.54
C GLU A 151 -17.44 14.01 -5.58
N LYS A 152 -17.68 13.95 -4.26
CA LYS A 152 -16.68 14.24 -3.23
C LYS A 152 -16.31 13.05 -2.34
N ILE A 153 -16.96 11.90 -2.50
CA ILE A 153 -16.73 10.74 -1.62
C ILE A 153 -16.51 9.49 -2.45
N VAL A 154 -15.33 8.93 -2.32
CA VAL A 154 -14.96 7.64 -2.90
C VAL A 154 -14.67 6.64 -1.77
N THR A 155 -15.02 5.38 -1.97
CA THR A 155 -14.70 4.29 -1.04
C THR A 155 -14.02 3.16 -1.78
N HIS A 156 -13.01 2.55 -1.13
CA HIS A 156 -12.41 1.30 -1.59
C HIS A 156 -12.67 0.21 -0.56
N TRP A 157 -12.93 -0.99 -1.05
CA TRP A 157 -13.18 -2.19 -0.26
C TRP A 157 -12.29 -3.29 -0.76
N ASN A 158 -11.64 -4.00 0.14
CA ASN A 158 -10.76 -5.11 -0.21
C ASN A 158 -11.12 -6.34 0.62
N LEU A 159 -11.11 -7.48 -0.04
CA LEU A 159 -11.19 -8.79 0.58
C LEU A 159 -10.24 -9.74 -0.15
N GLY A 160 -9.34 -10.37 0.58
CA GLY A 160 -8.36 -11.25 -0.03
C GLY A 160 -7.98 -12.44 0.85
N THR A 161 -7.35 -13.40 0.20
CA THR A 161 -6.80 -14.60 0.84
C THR A 161 -5.44 -14.93 0.24
N THR A 162 -4.56 -15.46 1.08
CA THR A 162 -3.24 -15.95 0.69
C THR A 162 -3.09 -17.40 1.14
N TYR A 163 -2.57 -18.25 0.27
CA TYR A 163 -2.17 -19.62 0.57
C TYR A 163 -0.69 -19.79 0.29
N THR A 164 0.07 -20.31 1.26
CA THR A 164 1.49 -20.61 1.10
C THR A 164 1.75 -22.05 1.54
N PRO A 165 1.92 -22.98 0.60
CA PRO A 165 2.26 -24.36 0.92
C PRO A 165 3.68 -24.42 1.48
N GLN A 166 3.89 -25.27 2.50
CA GLN A 166 5.21 -25.52 3.10
C GLN A 166 5.94 -24.23 3.54
N SER A 167 5.18 -23.22 4.00
CA SER A 167 5.74 -22.01 4.64
C SER A 167 6.64 -22.41 5.79
N LYS A 168 7.78 -21.73 5.93
CA LYS A 168 8.84 -22.06 6.90
C LYS A 168 8.92 -20.98 7.99
N GLU A 169 9.14 -21.42 9.21
CA GLU A 169 9.61 -20.53 10.28
C GLU A 169 11.16 -20.47 10.28
N PRO A 170 11.80 -19.52 11.00
CA PRO A 170 13.25 -19.34 10.98
C PRO A 170 14.10 -20.56 11.32
N GLY A 171 13.63 -21.48 12.17
CA GLY A 171 14.32 -22.74 12.52
C GLY A 171 14.19 -23.84 11.46
N GLY A 172 13.29 -23.67 10.48
CA GLY A 172 13.09 -24.58 9.36
C GLY A 172 11.90 -25.51 9.50
N ALA A 173 11.13 -25.49 10.59
CA ALA A 173 9.85 -26.15 10.67
C ALA A 173 8.89 -25.55 9.62
N LYS A 174 8.01 -26.37 9.06
CA LYS A 174 7.18 -25.97 7.94
C LYS A 174 5.76 -26.53 8.02
N ALA A 175 4.81 -25.74 7.53
CA ALA A 175 3.42 -26.13 7.39
C ALA A 175 2.76 -25.29 6.28
N ASP A 176 1.65 -25.77 5.76
CA ASP A 176 0.79 -24.99 4.87
C ASP A 176 0.09 -23.90 5.67
N THR A 177 0.17 -22.67 5.19
CA THR A 177 -0.42 -21.51 5.87
C THR A 177 -1.46 -20.81 5.01
N THR A 178 -2.48 -20.27 5.67
CA THR A 178 -3.50 -19.41 5.07
C THR A 178 -3.52 -18.07 5.76
N GLY A 179 -3.78 -17.03 4.96
CA GLY A 179 -4.01 -15.68 5.43
C GLY A 179 -5.24 -15.07 4.80
N SER A 180 -5.82 -14.09 5.45
CA SER A 180 -6.86 -13.22 4.87
C SER A 180 -6.52 -11.76 5.16
N ASN A 181 -6.88 -10.89 4.22
CA ASN A 181 -6.84 -9.44 4.37
C ASN A 181 -8.22 -8.87 4.03
N TYR A 182 -8.60 -7.83 4.72
CA TYR A 182 -9.88 -7.14 4.51
C TYR A 182 -9.78 -5.70 4.97
N GLY A 183 -10.59 -4.84 4.37
CA GLY A 183 -10.64 -3.45 4.79
C GLY A 183 -11.55 -2.60 3.94
N ALA A 184 -11.76 -1.39 4.43
CA ALA A 184 -12.50 -0.34 3.74
C ALA A 184 -11.81 1.02 3.95
N SER A 185 -11.88 1.89 2.97
CA SER A 185 -11.48 3.29 3.06
C SER A 185 -12.60 4.21 2.65
N ILE A 186 -12.62 5.39 3.24
CA ILE A 186 -13.39 6.53 2.78
C ILE A 186 -12.44 7.67 2.45
N ILE A 187 -12.59 8.23 1.27
CA ILE A 187 -11.77 9.29 0.72
C ILE A 187 -12.66 10.47 0.45
N TYR A 188 -12.37 11.58 1.10
CA TYR A 188 -13.02 12.86 0.85
C TYR A 188 -12.14 13.70 -0.07
N LEU A 189 -12.66 13.98 -1.28
CA LEU A 189 -12.04 14.83 -2.29
C LEU A 189 -12.24 16.29 -1.90
N SER A 190 -11.36 16.78 -1.03
CA SER A 190 -11.46 18.13 -0.45
C SER A 190 -11.28 19.21 -1.51
N THR A 191 -10.30 19.01 -2.38
CA THR A 191 -10.06 19.78 -3.61
C THR A 191 -9.67 18.81 -4.72
N GLU A 192 -9.50 19.28 -5.94
CA GLU A 192 -9.02 18.50 -7.08
C GLU A 192 -7.67 17.81 -6.79
N ASN A 193 -6.84 18.42 -5.95
CA ASN A 193 -5.48 17.97 -5.67
C ASN A 193 -5.27 17.52 -4.22
N LEU A 194 -6.29 17.49 -3.36
CA LEU A 194 -6.15 17.16 -1.94
C LEU A 194 -7.25 16.22 -1.49
N ASN A 195 -6.86 15.04 -1.03
CA ASN A 195 -7.74 14.05 -0.45
C ASN A 195 -7.47 13.89 1.04
N LEU A 196 -8.56 13.84 1.83
CA LEU A 196 -8.53 13.40 3.22
C LEU A 196 -9.02 11.95 3.26
N MET A 197 -8.33 11.09 3.98
CA MET A 197 -8.53 9.65 3.94
C MET A 197 -8.67 9.06 5.32
N LEU A 198 -9.56 8.09 5.44
CA LEU A 198 -9.68 7.25 6.63
C LEU A 198 -9.85 5.81 6.18
N GLU A 199 -8.97 4.94 6.65
CA GLU A 199 -8.99 3.52 6.33
C GLU A 199 -9.18 2.69 7.59
N ALA A 200 -9.80 1.53 7.42
CA ALA A 200 -9.87 0.47 8.40
C ALA A 200 -9.42 -0.83 7.73
N ALA A 201 -8.30 -1.39 8.14
CA ALA A 201 -7.71 -2.56 7.50
C ALA A 201 -7.24 -3.60 8.52
N GLY A 202 -7.48 -4.86 8.21
CA GLY A 202 -7.12 -5.99 9.08
C GLY A 202 -6.57 -7.19 8.31
N THR A 203 -5.81 -7.99 9.03
CA THR A 203 -5.31 -9.29 8.56
C THR A 203 -5.56 -10.38 9.58
N SER A 204 -5.64 -11.62 9.09
CA SER A 204 -5.68 -12.82 9.93
C SER A 204 -4.86 -13.90 9.26
N SER A 205 -3.63 -14.14 9.74
CA SER A 205 -2.64 -14.98 9.07
C SER A 205 -2.11 -16.07 9.98
N GLU A 206 -1.93 -17.26 9.44
CA GLU A 206 -1.28 -18.37 10.15
C GLU A 206 0.24 -18.20 10.07
N MET A 207 0.89 -18.43 11.21
CA MET A 207 2.35 -18.42 11.37
C MET A 207 2.80 -19.80 11.81
N VAL A 208 3.79 -20.38 11.15
CA VAL A 208 4.39 -21.65 11.53
C VAL A 208 5.16 -21.45 12.83
N GLN A 209 5.02 -22.39 13.78
CA GLN A 209 5.76 -22.43 15.03
C GLN A 209 6.93 -23.40 14.92
N ALA A 210 7.89 -23.33 15.85
CA ALA A 210 9.09 -24.18 15.87
C ALA A 210 8.80 -25.69 15.97
N ASP A 211 7.63 -26.07 16.50
CA ASP A 211 7.14 -27.45 16.60
C ASP A 211 6.37 -27.92 15.34
N GLY A 212 6.26 -27.06 14.30
CA GLY A 212 5.48 -27.31 13.10
C GLY A 212 3.98 -27.06 13.24
N SER A 213 3.50 -26.69 14.41
CA SER A 213 2.13 -26.24 14.61
C SER A 213 1.90 -24.85 13.99
N LYS A 214 0.65 -24.40 13.95
CA LYS A 214 0.30 -23.09 13.41
C LYS A 214 -0.38 -22.24 14.47
N ARG A 215 0.04 -20.98 14.57
CA ARG A 215 -0.61 -19.94 15.37
C ARG A 215 -1.22 -18.89 14.45
N ARG A 216 -2.45 -18.50 14.72
CA ARG A 216 -3.12 -17.43 13.95
C ARG A 216 -2.89 -16.09 14.62
N GLU A 217 -2.31 -15.19 13.85
CA GLU A 217 -2.13 -13.80 14.26
C GLU A 217 -3.14 -12.91 13.53
N LYS A 218 -3.67 -11.93 14.27
CA LYS A 218 -4.62 -10.95 13.74
C LYS A 218 -4.08 -9.55 13.93
N THR A 219 -4.34 -8.70 12.96
CA THR A 219 -4.08 -7.26 13.06
C THR A 219 -5.32 -6.48 12.66
N PHE A 220 -5.48 -5.28 13.23
CA PHE A 220 -6.47 -4.33 12.75
C PHE A 220 -6.01 -2.90 13.07
N PHE A 221 -6.07 -2.04 12.05
CA PHE A 221 -5.62 -0.66 12.12
C PHE A 221 -6.68 0.28 11.58
N ILE A 222 -6.81 1.43 12.24
CA ILE A 222 -7.46 2.62 11.70
C ILE A 222 -6.34 3.55 11.25
N ASN A 223 -6.45 4.09 10.02
CA ASN A 223 -5.36 4.80 9.38
C ASN A 223 -5.84 6.12 8.78
N PRO A 224 -5.93 7.21 9.57
CA PRO A 224 -6.17 8.54 9.05
C PRO A 224 -4.96 9.04 8.26
N GLY A 225 -5.23 9.72 7.15
CA GLY A 225 -4.16 10.26 6.32
C GLY A 225 -4.62 11.33 5.34
N ILE A 226 -3.65 11.89 4.66
CA ILE A 226 -3.84 12.88 3.62
C ILE A 226 -2.94 12.57 2.43
N ARG A 227 -3.39 12.85 1.22
CA ARG A 227 -2.57 12.83 0.01
C ARG A 227 -2.85 14.04 -0.85
N PHE A 228 -1.82 14.44 -1.59
CA PHE A 228 -1.86 15.57 -2.49
C PHE A 228 -1.38 15.15 -3.87
N ALA A 229 -2.01 15.63 -4.94
CA ALA A 229 -1.54 15.40 -6.31
C ALA A 229 -0.98 16.67 -6.92
N ARG A 230 0.06 16.51 -7.72
CA ARG A 230 0.58 17.54 -8.62
C ARG A 230 0.58 17.02 -10.04
N ASN A 231 -0.24 17.66 -10.88
CA ASN A 231 -0.34 17.36 -12.30
C ASN A 231 0.57 18.28 -13.10
N TYR A 232 1.24 17.75 -14.11
CA TYR A 232 2.12 18.47 -15.03
C TYR A 232 1.60 18.36 -16.45
N THR A 233 1.84 19.36 -17.26
CA THR A 233 1.45 19.41 -18.70
C THR A 233 2.07 18.30 -19.54
N SER A 234 3.12 17.65 -19.04
CA SER A 234 3.74 16.48 -19.67
C SER A 234 2.95 15.18 -19.49
N GLY A 235 1.82 15.19 -18.76
CA GLY A 235 1.09 14.01 -18.35
C GLY A 235 1.65 13.32 -17.10
N LEU A 236 2.74 13.85 -16.50
CA LEU A 236 3.25 13.36 -15.24
C LEU A 236 2.32 13.80 -14.11
N GLN A 237 1.87 12.85 -13.29
CA GLN A 237 1.24 13.11 -11.99
C GLN A 237 2.15 12.61 -10.87
N ILE A 238 2.30 13.39 -9.80
CA ILE A 238 3.04 13.01 -8.58
C ILE A 238 2.08 13.10 -7.40
N VAL A 239 1.95 12.00 -6.64
CA VAL A 239 1.01 11.90 -5.51
C VAL A 239 1.77 11.54 -4.22
N PRO A 240 2.27 12.51 -3.45
CA PRO A 240 2.75 12.26 -2.09
C PRO A 240 1.58 12.11 -1.11
N GLY A 241 1.77 11.27 -0.10
CA GLY A 241 0.80 11.06 0.96
C GLY A 241 1.45 10.67 2.28
N ILE A 242 0.73 10.88 3.36
CA ILE A 242 1.15 10.50 4.72
C ILE A 242 -0.06 10.05 5.52
N SER A 243 0.13 9.00 6.33
CA SER A 243 -0.90 8.52 7.25
C SER A 243 -0.30 7.98 8.54
N ILE A 244 -1.15 7.74 9.53
CA ILE A 244 -0.76 7.26 10.86
C ILE A 244 -1.56 6.00 11.18
N PRO A 245 -1.03 4.79 10.91
CA PRO A 245 -1.68 3.56 11.29
C PRO A 245 -1.72 3.42 12.83
N ILE A 246 -2.92 3.33 13.38
CA ILE A 246 -3.22 3.20 14.80
C ILE A 246 -3.87 1.85 15.03
N GLY A 247 -3.21 0.98 15.78
CA GLY A 247 -3.71 -0.35 16.09
C GLY A 247 -4.89 -0.32 17.07
N VAL A 248 -5.94 -1.03 16.71
CA VAL A 248 -7.13 -1.23 17.54
C VAL A 248 -7.44 -2.72 17.67
N GLY A 249 -8.25 -3.11 18.64
CA GLY A 249 -8.56 -4.53 18.89
C GLY A 249 -7.28 -5.37 19.06
N PRO A 250 -7.01 -6.35 18.18
CA PRO A 250 -5.83 -7.22 18.30
C PRO A 250 -4.49 -6.47 18.16
N SER A 251 -4.51 -5.24 17.67
CA SER A 251 -3.32 -4.41 17.46
C SER A 251 -3.19 -3.24 18.44
N VAL A 252 -3.99 -3.20 19.50
CA VAL A 252 -3.94 -2.13 20.52
C VAL A 252 -2.50 -1.89 20.99
N GLY A 253 -2.10 -0.61 21.08
CA GLY A 253 -0.77 -0.16 21.48
C GLY A 253 0.30 -0.23 20.37
N LYS A 254 -0.07 -0.68 19.17
CA LYS A 254 0.78 -0.56 17.98
C LYS A 254 0.39 0.72 17.22
N TYR A 255 1.37 1.48 16.79
CA TYR A 255 1.17 2.65 15.92
C TYR A 255 2.43 2.94 15.13
N GLY A 256 2.28 3.68 14.05
CA GLY A 256 3.39 3.96 13.15
C GLY A 256 3.19 5.23 12.34
N ILE A 257 4.02 5.39 11.34
CA ILE A 257 3.89 6.39 10.30
C ILE A 257 4.00 5.69 8.95
N PHE A 258 3.19 6.12 8.01
CA PHE A 258 3.17 5.62 6.64
C PHE A 258 3.40 6.78 5.68
N PHE A 259 4.37 6.65 4.78
CA PHE A 259 4.62 7.55 3.68
C PHE A 259 4.26 6.87 2.37
N TYR A 260 3.65 7.62 1.48
CA TYR A 260 3.25 7.20 0.16
C TYR A 260 3.78 8.17 -0.89
N LEU A 261 4.20 7.65 -2.02
CA LEU A 261 4.61 8.45 -3.17
C LEU A 261 4.35 7.66 -4.45
N SER A 262 3.47 8.15 -5.31
CA SER A 262 3.32 7.59 -6.65
C SER A 262 3.73 8.58 -7.73
N PHE A 263 4.13 8.03 -8.86
CA PHE A 263 4.42 8.72 -10.11
C PHE A 263 3.68 8.01 -11.23
N GLU A 264 2.81 8.72 -11.91
CA GLU A 264 2.17 8.26 -13.13
C GLU A 264 2.69 9.09 -14.31
N HIS A 265 3.09 8.44 -15.37
CA HIS A 265 3.54 9.15 -16.57
C HIS A 265 3.33 8.31 -17.83
N PRO A 266 3.13 8.96 -18.99
CA PRO A 266 3.15 8.29 -20.27
C PRO A 266 4.49 7.59 -20.53
N TYR A 267 4.46 6.40 -21.16
CA TYR A 267 5.67 5.67 -21.58
C TYR A 267 5.76 5.51 -23.11
N LYS A 268 4.86 6.18 -23.85
CA LYS A 268 4.86 6.26 -25.33
C LYS A 268 4.74 7.72 -25.78
#